data_2a627aa8eec4a6e8b40f84007d2c3c9b
#
_entry.id   2a627aa8eec4a6e8b40f84007d2c3c9b
#
_cell.length_a   1.000
_cell.length_b   1.000
_cell.length_c   1.000
_cell.angle_alpha   90.00
_cell.angle_beta   90.00
_cell.angle_gamma   90.00
#
_symmetry.space_group_name_H-M   'P 1'
#
loop_
_entity.id
_entity.type
_entity.pdbx_description
1 polymer ?
#
loop_
_entity_poly.entity_id
_entity_poly.type
_entity_poly.pdbx_seq_one_letter_code
_entity_poly.pdbx_strand_id
1 'polypeptide(L)'
;MRLSKKQNEYIVNATHRWNIKSGAVRSGKSYVDTAFVVPFRIRERTGKPGLNVILGVSKESIERNVLQPMREIYTEELIGQINNRNMAMICGEEVYCLGAEKVSQVAKIQGASIKYCYGDEIAKWNKEVFQMLKSRLDKPYSCFDGACNPEHPTHWLKEFLDNDELDIYLQRYTIFDNPFLPQEFVEQLCKEYEGTIYYDRLILGLWKRAEGAIYKRFADNPEKFRCEVLEGPADNPEHKQFRKDDIVSIEIGLDFGGNQSGHSFVARGYTDDYRDVIGIMSKRVMAKDQEKDID
;
A
#
# COMPACT_ATOMS: atom_id res chain seq x y z
N MET A 1 -22.26 -17.76 -12.98
CA MET A 1 -21.04 -17.21 -12.37
C MET A 1 -19.91 -18.21 -12.53
N ARG A 2 -18.76 -17.80 -13.05
CA ARG A 2 -17.56 -18.66 -13.19
C ARG A 2 -16.44 -18.12 -12.29
N LEU A 3 -15.83 -18.98 -11.48
CA LEU A 3 -14.70 -18.64 -10.61
C LEU A 3 -13.45 -19.40 -11.07
N SER A 4 -12.27 -18.79 -10.93
CA SER A 4 -11.00 -19.46 -11.15
C SER A 4 -10.70 -20.45 -10.02
N LYS A 5 -9.74 -21.36 -10.25
CA LYS A 5 -9.30 -22.30 -9.21
C LYS A 5 -8.87 -21.55 -7.93
N LYS A 6 -8.10 -20.49 -8.09
CA LYS A 6 -7.57 -19.67 -6.99
C LYS A 6 -8.68 -18.94 -6.21
N GLN A 7 -9.71 -18.46 -6.90
CA GLN A 7 -10.89 -17.88 -6.24
C GLN A 7 -11.67 -18.92 -5.42
N ASN A 8 -11.83 -20.14 -5.95
CA ASN A 8 -12.45 -21.24 -5.20
C ASN A 8 -11.61 -21.64 -3.98
N GLU A 9 -10.30 -21.69 -4.09
CA GLU A 9 -9.39 -21.93 -2.96
C GLU A 9 -9.55 -20.87 -1.88
N TYR A 10 -9.74 -19.59 -2.25
CA TYR A 10 -10.01 -18.52 -1.28
C TYR A 10 -11.30 -18.78 -0.50
N ILE A 11 -12.38 -19.11 -1.19
CA ILE A 11 -13.68 -19.36 -0.54
C ILE A 11 -13.59 -20.47 0.51
N VAL A 12 -12.80 -21.51 0.23
CA VAL A 12 -12.64 -22.66 1.14
C VAL A 12 -11.71 -22.33 2.32
N ASN A 13 -10.62 -21.61 2.07
CA ASN A 13 -9.55 -21.44 3.06
C ASN A 13 -9.63 -20.13 3.85
N ALA A 14 -10.43 -19.14 3.41
CA ALA A 14 -10.56 -17.86 4.10
C ALA A 14 -11.44 -17.97 5.36
N THR A 15 -10.97 -18.72 6.35
CA THR A 15 -11.67 -18.98 7.62
C THR A 15 -11.02 -18.29 8.82
N HIS A 16 -10.04 -17.43 8.57
CA HIS A 16 -9.26 -16.72 9.56
C HIS A 16 -9.93 -15.41 10.00
N ARG A 17 -9.41 -14.82 11.06
CA ARG A 17 -9.85 -13.49 11.49
C ARG A 17 -9.59 -12.44 10.43
N TRP A 18 -8.44 -12.53 9.76
CA TRP A 18 -8.02 -11.65 8.67
C TRP A 18 -7.80 -12.46 7.40
N ASN A 19 -8.61 -12.22 6.37
CA ASN A 19 -8.50 -12.90 5.09
C ASN A 19 -8.19 -11.86 4.02
N ILE A 20 -6.97 -11.86 3.50
CA ILE A 20 -6.49 -10.77 2.63
C ILE A 20 -5.97 -11.32 1.31
N LYS A 21 -6.40 -10.69 0.23
CA LYS A 21 -5.91 -10.90 -1.12
C LYS A 21 -4.97 -9.76 -1.50
N SER A 22 -3.71 -10.09 -1.72
CA SER A 22 -2.70 -9.13 -2.19
C SER A 22 -2.24 -9.51 -3.58
N GLY A 23 -2.18 -8.57 -4.51
CA GLY A 23 -1.63 -8.91 -5.82
C GLY A 23 -1.97 -7.98 -6.95
N ALA A 24 -1.72 -8.47 -8.15
CA ALA A 24 -1.81 -7.77 -9.41
C ALA A 24 -3.17 -7.13 -9.70
N VAL A 25 -3.19 -6.12 -10.53
CA VAL A 25 -4.43 -5.56 -11.09
C VAL A 25 -5.10 -6.60 -12.00
N ARG A 26 -6.42 -6.50 -12.17
CA ARG A 26 -7.20 -7.41 -13.03
C ARG A 26 -7.07 -8.92 -12.73
N SER A 27 -6.44 -9.30 -11.61
CA SER A 27 -6.23 -10.70 -11.21
C SER A 27 -7.49 -11.43 -10.74
N GLY A 28 -8.63 -10.75 -10.67
CA GLY A 28 -9.90 -11.32 -10.24
C GLY A 28 -10.11 -11.35 -8.71
N LYS A 29 -9.20 -10.77 -7.91
CA LYS A 29 -9.31 -10.78 -6.45
C LYS A 29 -10.55 -10.07 -5.91
N SER A 30 -10.92 -8.89 -6.45
CA SER A 30 -12.13 -8.17 -6.04
C SER A 30 -13.41 -8.79 -6.61
N TYR A 31 -13.32 -9.52 -7.74
CA TYR A 31 -14.48 -10.19 -8.31
C TYR A 31 -15.04 -11.28 -7.37
N VAL A 32 -14.19 -12.11 -6.77
CA VAL A 32 -14.66 -13.13 -5.81
C VAL A 32 -15.28 -12.50 -4.56
N ASP A 33 -14.82 -11.31 -4.17
CA ASP A 33 -15.41 -10.59 -3.04
C ASP A 33 -16.83 -10.14 -3.34
N THR A 34 -17.00 -9.43 -4.44
CA THR A 34 -18.31 -8.90 -4.85
C THR A 34 -19.27 -9.99 -5.28
N ALA A 35 -18.76 -11.03 -5.94
CA ALA A 35 -19.57 -12.13 -6.45
C ALA A 35 -19.97 -13.16 -5.39
N PHE A 36 -19.23 -13.29 -4.31
CA PHE A 36 -19.51 -14.35 -3.32
C PHE A 36 -19.21 -13.96 -1.89
N VAL A 37 -17.97 -13.52 -1.58
CA VAL A 37 -17.48 -13.43 -0.19
C VAL A 37 -18.31 -12.43 0.62
N VAL A 38 -18.45 -11.19 0.15
CA VAL A 38 -19.13 -10.14 0.89
C VAL A 38 -20.61 -10.46 1.16
N PRO A 39 -21.43 -10.84 0.15
CA PRO A 39 -22.82 -11.20 0.39
C PRO A 39 -22.96 -12.43 1.32
N PHE A 40 -22.11 -13.43 1.14
CA PHE A 40 -22.12 -14.64 1.97
C PHE A 40 -21.78 -14.32 3.42
N ARG A 41 -20.72 -13.58 3.69
CA ARG A 41 -20.30 -13.19 5.04
C ARG A 41 -21.36 -12.38 5.78
N ILE A 42 -22.00 -11.44 5.07
CA ILE A 42 -23.10 -10.65 5.64
C ILE A 42 -24.27 -11.55 6.03
N ARG A 43 -24.70 -12.43 5.13
CA ARG A 43 -25.81 -13.35 5.38
C ARG A 43 -25.52 -14.35 6.50
N GLU A 44 -24.32 -14.90 6.57
CA GLU A 44 -23.90 -15.83 7.63
C GLU A 44 -24.00 -15.20 9.03
N ARG A 45 -23.96 -13.87 9.09
CA ARG A 45 -24.01 -13.08 10.33
C ARG A 45 -25.35 -12.37 10.56
N THR A 46 -26.38 -12.70 9.77
CA THR A 46 -27.74 -12.18 9.98
C THR A 46 -28.21 -12.49 11.39
N GLY A 47 -28.78 -11.49 12.06
CA GLY A 47 -29.27 -11.60 13.43
C GLY A 47 -28.18 -11.63 14.52
N LYS A 48 -26.89 -11.71 14.18
CA LYS A 48 -25.82 -11.65 15.17
C LYS A 48 -25.50 -10.19 15.55
N PRO A 49 -25.20 -9.89 16.84
CA PRO A 49 -24.82 -8.55 17.28
C PRO A 49 -23.55 -8.02 16.57
N GLY A 50 -23.52 -6.71 16.34
CA GLY A 50 -22.41 -6.00 15.71
C GLY A 50 -22.75 -5.45 14.33
N LEU A 51 -21.89 -4.57 13.81
CA LEU A 51 -22.11 -3.90 12.55
C LEU A 51 -21.48 -4.70 11.39
N ASN A 52 -22.11 -4.63 10.23
CA ASN A 52 -21.45 -4.91 8.96
C ASN A 52 -20.88 -3.60 8.41
N VAL A 53 -19.63 -3.64 7.94
CA VAL A 53 -18.92 -2.45 7.46
C VAL A 53 -18.20 -2.76 6.15
N ILE A 54 -18.28 -1.84 5.20
CA ILE A 54 -17.42 -1.81 4.02
C ILE A 54 -16.57 -0.55 4.09
N LEU A 55 -15.26 -0.70 4.03
CA LEU A 55 -14.29 0.36 4.00
C LEU A 55 -13.60 0.41 2.64
N GLY A 56 -13.44 1.60 2.09
CA GLY A 56 -12.68 1.86 0.86
C GLY A 56 -11.96 3.19 0.98
N VAL A 57 -11.27 3.62 -0.05
CA VAL A 57 -10.60 4.93 -0.07
C VAL A 57 -11.63 6.05 0.17
N SER A 58 -12.75 6.01 -0.54
CA SER A 58 -13.89 6.93 -0.36
C SER A 58 -15.22 6.21 -0.54
N LYS A 59 -16.34 6.87 -0.23
CA LYS A 59 -17.68 6.31 -0.51
C LYS A 59 -17.91 6.08 -2.00
N GLU A 60 -17.45 7.00 -2.81
CA GLU A 60 -17.55 6.94 -4.27
C GLU A 60 -16.75 5.75 -4.82
N SER A 61 -15.59 5.45 -4.21
CA SER A 61 -14.83 4.26 -4.59
C SER A 61 -15.53 2.96 -4.20
N ILE A 62 -16.17 2.91 -3.03
CA ILE A 62 -16.97 1.76 -2.60
C ILE A 62 -18.17 1.55 -3.54
N GLU A 63 -18.87 2.63 -3.88
CA GLU A 63 -20.00 2.56 -4.80
C GLU A 63 -19.58 1.99 -6.15
N ARG A 64 -18.52 2.53 -6.75
CA ARG A 64 -18.01 2.13 -8.06
C ARG A 64 -17.35 0.75 -8.09
N ASN A 65 -16.54 0.43 -7.07
CA ASN A 65 -15.70 -0.77 -7.10
C ASN A 65 -16.34 -1.99 -6.43
N VAL A 66 -17.31 -1.77 -5.55
CA VAL A 66 -17.92 -2.85 -4.73
C VAL A 66 -19.40 -2.99 -4.99
N LEU A 67 -20.21 -1.93 -4.75
CA LEU A 67 -21.66 -2.07 -4.80
C LEU A 67 -22.20 -2.17 -6.22
N GLN A 68 -21.68 -1.35 -7.15
CA GLN A 68 -22.09 -1.41 -8.56
C GLN A 68 -21.80 -2.79 -9.18
N PRO A 69 -20.59 -3.38 -9.07
CA PRO A 69 -20.35 -4.75 -9.53
C PRO A 69 -21.22 -5.81 -8.84
N MET A 70 -21.56 -5.61 -7.56
CA MET A 70 -22.50 -6.52 -6.88
C MET A 70 -23.91 -6.43 -7.46
N ARG A 71 -24.40 -5.21 -7.80
CA ARG A 71 -25.72 -5.03 -8.44
C ARG A 71 -25.79 -5.65 -9.83
N GLU A 72 -24.69 -5.62 -10.59
CA GLU A 72 -24.61 -6.30 -11.89
C GLU A 72 -24.76 -7.83 -11.78
N ILE A 73 -24.39 -8.39 -10.62
CA ILE A 73 -24.47 -9.84 -10.36
C ILE A 73 -25.82 -10.21 -9.72
N TYR A 74 -26.29 -9.43 -8.77
CA TYR A 74 -27.44 -9.77 -7.94
C TYR A 74 -28.73 -9.04 -8.31
N THR A 75 -28.85 -7.84 -8.19
CA THR A 75 -29.91 -6.88 -8.53
C THR A 75 -29.91 -5.71 -7.57
N GLU A 76 -30.57 -4.61 -7.92
CA GLU A 76 -30.73 -3.45 -7.06
C GLU A 76 -31.57 -3.71 -5.79
N GLU A 77 -32.47 -4.69 -5.84
CA GLU A 77 -33.30 -5.09 -4.72
C GLU A 77 -32.48 -5.71 -3.59
N LEU A 78 -31.45 -6.47 -3.95
CA LEU A 78 -30.56 -7.13 -2.99
C LEU A 78 -29.39 -6.25 -2.58
N ILE A 79 -28.95 -5.35 -3.44
CA ILE A 79 -27.78 -4.48 -3.23
C ILE A 79 -28.19 -3.03 -3.41
N GLY A 80 -28.52 -2.37 -2.31
CA GLY A 80 -28.93 -0.97 -2.29
C GLY A 80 -27.78 0.02 -2.56
N GLN A 81 -28.14 1.27 -2.83
CA GLN A 81 -27.21 2.39 -2.96
C GLN A 81 -26.85 2.95 -1.57
N ILE A 82 -25.72 3.63 -1.48
CA ILE A 82 -25.29 4.28 -0.25
C ILE A 82 -26.17 5.51 0.02
N ASN A 83 -26.88 5.50 1.12
CA ASN A 83 -27.75 6.60 1.55
C ASN A 83 -26.98 7.74 2.27
N ASN A 84 -27.68 8.81 2.62
CA ASN A 84 -27.11 9.97 3.33
C ASN A 84 -26.55 9.65 4.72
N ARG A 85 -26.90 8.50 5.30
CA ARG A 85 -26.35 8.01 6.58
C ARG A 85 -25.08 7.17 6.39
N ASN A 86 -24.58 7.07 5.16
CA ASN A 86 -23.45 6.22 4.75
C ASN A 86 -23.75 4.71 4.94
N MET A 87 -24.95 4.30 4.65
CA MET A 87 -25.40 2.92 4.80
C MET A 87 -26.01 2.42 3.48
N ALA A 88 -25.79 1.16 3.17
CA ALA A 88 -26.45 0.45 2.08
C ALA A 88 -27.15 -0.79 2.63
N MET A 89 -28.25 -1.21 2.00
CA MET A 89 -28.86 -2.51 2.26
C MET A 89 -28.17 -3.56 1.39
N ILE A 90 -27.64 -4.61 1.99
CA ILE A 90 -27.01 -5.72 1.27
C ILE A 90 -27.61 -7.02 1.78
N CYS A 91 -28.32 -7.72 0.90
CA CYS A 91 -29.00 -8.98 1.23
C CYS A 91 -29.91 -8.90 2.48
N GLY A 92 -30.59 -7.75 2.66
CA GLY A 92 -31.50 -7.52 3.79
C GLY A 92 -30.84 -7.04 5.08
N GLU A 93 -29.52 -6.85 5.09
CA GLU A 93 -28.76 -6.34 6.24
C GLU A 93 -28.26 -4.91 6.00
N GLU A 94 -28.26 -4.08 7.04
CA GLU A 94 -27.66 -2.75 7.01
C GLU A 94 -26.13 -2.86 7.03
N VAL A 95 -25.45 -2.15 6.13
CA VAL A 95 -23.99 -2.13 5.98
C VAL A 95 -23.50 -0.69 5.94
N TYR A 96 -22.61 -0.32 6.84
CA TYR A 96 -21.94 0.98 6.80
C TYR A 96 -20.88 1.01 5.69
N CYS A 97 -20.93 2.02 4.84
CA CYS A 97 -20.00 2.23 3.72
C CYS A 97 -19.23 3.53 3.97
N LEU A 98 -17.97 3.44 4.39
CA LEU A 98 -17.18 4.57 4.87
C LEU A 98 -15.83 4.66 4.17
N GLY A 99 -15.36 5.90 3.92
CA GLY A 99 -13.99 6.14 3.51
C GLY A 99 -13.00 5.80 4.63
N ALA A 100 -11.81 5.36 4.26
CA ALA A 100 -10.73 4.99 5.18
C ALA A 100 -9.44 5.79 4.95
N GLU A 101 -9.48 6.81 4.10
CA GLU A 101 -8.34 7.72 3.87
C GLU A 101 -8.07 8.62 5.07
N LYS A 102 -9.13 9.02 5.81
CA LYS A 102 -9.05 9.91 6.97
C LYS A 102 -9.76 9.31 8.19
N VAL A 103 -9.17 9.46 9.37
CA VAL A 103 -9.73 8.94 10.63
C VAL A 103 -11.13 9.51 10.90
N SER A 104 -11.39 10.77 10.56
CA SER A 104 -12.71 11.41 10.73
C SER A 104 -13.85 10.72 9.97
N GLN A 105 -13.53 10.02 8.87
CA GLN A 105 -14.54 9.34 8.06
C GLN A 105 -15.13 8.11 8.76
N VAL A 106 -14.37 7.48 9.65
CA VAL A 106 -14.79 6.29 10.42
C VAL A 106 -15.29 6.61 11.84
N ALA A 107 -15.41 7.88 12.20
CA ALA A 107 -15.88 8.29 13.53
C ALA A 107 -17.26 7.68 13.90
N LYS A 108 -18.11 7.44 12.91
CA LYS A 108 -19.46 6.84 13.10
C LYS A 108 -19.44 5.40 13.65
N ILE A 109 -18.36 4.66 13.44
CA ILE A 109 -18.21 3.29 13.93
C ILE A 109 -17.24 3.19 15.10
N GLN A 110 -16.72 4.34 15.57
CA GLN A 110 -15.87 4.39 16.74
C GLN A 110 -16.66 3.99 18.00
N GLY A 111 -16.19 2.97 18.69
CA GLY A 111 -16.89 2.42 19.86
C GLY A 111 -17.85 1.26 19.57
N ALA A 112 -18.20 1.01 18.31
CA ALA A 112 -19.07 -0.11 17.95
C ALA A 112 -18.31 -1.42 17.77
N SER A 113 -18.94 -2.54 18.09
CA SER A 113 -18.48 -3.89 17.71
C SER A 113 -18.78 -4.13 16.24
N ILE A 114 -17.82 -4.72 15.52
CA ILE A 114 -17.95 -5.06 14.10
C ILE A 114 -17.99 -6.57 13.94
N LYS A 115 -19.12 -7.10 13.42
CA LYS A 115 -19.27 -8.54 13.14
C LYS A 115 -18.62 -8.95 11.83
N TYR A 116 -18.60 -8.05 10.84
CA TYR A 116 -17.95 -8.26 9.55
C TYR A 116 -17.43 -6.94 8.98
N CYS A 117 -16.22 -6.96 8.44
CA CYS A 117 -15.68 -5.85 7.69
C CYS A 117 -15.09 -6.33 6.37
N TYR A 118 -15.46 -5.63 5.28
CA TYR A 118 -14.78 -5.77 4.00
C TYR A 118 -13.94 -4.53 3.70
N GLY A 119 -12.73 -4.73 3.20
CA GLY A 119 -11.78 -3.69 2.85
C GLY A 119 -11.38 -3.68 1.37
N ASP A 120 -11.70 -2.59 0.67
CA ASP A 120 -11.22 -2.35 -0.70
C ASP A 120 -10.00 -1.44 -0.72
N GLU A 121 -8.99 -1.78 -1.53
CA GLU A 121 -7.74 -1.02 -1.66
C GLU A 121 -7.04 -0.70 -0.32
N ILE A 122 -6.91 -1.68 0.58
CA ILE A 122 -6.44 -1.51 1.97
C ILE A 122 -5.09 -0.78 2.05
N ALA A 123 -4.18 -0.99 1.09
CA ALA A 123 -2.88 -0.33 1.07
C ALA A 123 -2.95 1.20 0.95
N LYS A 124 -4.09 1.75 0.54
CA LYS A 124 -4.31 3.20 0.44
C LYS A 124 -4.97 3.81 1.68
N TRP A 125 -5.27 3.00 2.69
CA TRP A 125 -5.93 3.49 3.89
C TRP A 125 -4.98 4.21 4.83
N ASN A 126 -5.55 5.07 5.66
CA ASN A 126 -4.85 5.58 6.82
C ASN A 126 -4.57 4.45 7.82
N LYS A 127 -3.31 4.34 8.26
CA LYS A 127 -2.87 3.31 9.22
C LYS A 127 -3.70 3.31 10.51
N GLU A 128 -4.08 4.48 11.01
CA GLU A 128 -4.86 4.63 12.26
C GLU A 128 -6.26 4.06 12.13
N VAL A 129 -6.89 4.18 10.94
CA VAL A 129 -8.19 3.55 10.65
C VAL A 129 -8.07 2.03 10.78
N PHE A 130 -7.01 1.45 10.22
CA PHE A 130 -6.77 0.02 10.32
C PHE A 130 -6.46 -0.42 11.77
N GLN A 131 -5.71 0.36 12.53
CA GLN A 131 -5.45 0.09 13.95
C GLN A 131 -6.74 0.12 14.79
N MET A 132 -7.61 1.09 14.54
CA MET A 132 -8.94 1.17 15.18
C MET A 132 -9.77 -0.08 14.88
N LEU A 133 -9.80 -0.53 13.63
CA LEU A 133 -10.54 -1.72 13.20
C LEU A 133 -10.12 -2.99 13.97
N LYS A 134 -8.83 -3.16 14.26
CA LYS A 134 -8.32 -4.30 15.04
C LYS A 134 -9.04 -4.47 16.38
N SER A 135 -9.36 -3.36 17.06
CA SER A 135 -10.05 -3.39 18.35
C SER A 135 -11.57 -3.53 18.24
N ARG A 136 -12.15 -3.46 17.04
CA ARG A 136 -13.60 -3.52 16.81
C ARG A 136 -14.09 -4.87 16.31
N LEU A 137 -13.20 -5.71 15.83
CA LEU A 137 -13.50 -7.10 15.50
C LEU A 137 -13.46 -7.95 16.78
N ASP A 138 -14.36 -7.68 17.72
CA ASP A 138 -14.29 -8.14 19.12
C ASP A 138 -15.20 -9.35 19.42
N LYS A 139 -15.93 -9.89 18.42
CA LYS A 139 -16.76 -11.06 18.58
C LYS A 139 -16.04 -12.33 18.09
N PRO A 140 -16.35 -13.51 18.63
CA PRO A 140 -15.75 -14.77 18.16
C PRO A 140 -15.99 -15.06 16.68
N TYR A 141 -17.07 -14.52 16.11
CA TYR A 141 -17.43 -14.65 14.70
C TYR A 141 -17.03 -13.42 13.86
N SER A 142 -16.37 -12.44 14.46
CA SER A 142 -15.86 -11.28 13.72
C SER A 142 -14.78 -11.70 12.75
N CYS A 143 -14.86 -11.24 11.51
CA CYS A 143 -13.79 -11.41 10.55
C CYS A 143 -13.68 -10.22 9.60
N PHE A 144 -12.54 -10.16 8.97
CA PHE A 144 -12.19 -9.19 7.94
C PHE A 144 -11.84 -9.94 6.65
N ASP A 145 -12.45 -9.54 5.55
CA ASP A 145 -12.00 -9.88 4.20
C ASP A 145 -11.54 -8.61 3.50
N GLY A 146 -10.50 -8.70 2.66
CA GLY A 146 -10.10 -7.52 1.93
C GLY A 146 -9.10 -7.75 0.82
N ALA A 147 -8.93 -6.71 0.00
CA ALA A 147 -8.07 -6.74 -1.16
C ALA A 147 -7.13 -5.53 -1.21
N CYS A 148 -5.91 -5.75 -1.68
CA CYS A 148 -4.94 -4.69 -1.94
C CYS A 148 -4.07 -4.99 -3.15
N ASN A 149 -3.53 -3.93 -3.73
CA ASN A 149 -2.38 -4.02 -4.62
C ASN A 149 -1.12 -3.78 -3.80
N PRO A 150 0.01 -4.43 -4.17
CA PRO A 150 1.28 -4.22 -3.48
C PRO A 150 1.80 -2.80 -3.63
N GLU A 151 2.42 -2.32 -2.58
CA GLU A 151 3.11 -1.04 -2.49
C GLU A 151 4.59 -1.25 -2.15
N HIS A 152 5.17 -0.36 -1.38
CA HIS A 152 6.56 -0.45 -0.94
C HIS A 152 6.74 -1.57 0.11
N PRO A 153 7.87 -2.30 0.16
CA PRO A 153 8.11 -3.37 1.14
C PRO A 153 8.07 -2.95 2.61
N THR A 154 8.36 -1.67 2.91
CA THR A 154 8.28 -1.10 4.26
C THR A 154 6.91 -0.49 4.57
N HIS A 155 5.88 -0.81 3.79
CA HIS A 155 4.54 -0.33 4.03
C HIS A 155 3.95 -1.02 5.27
N TRP A 156 3.23 -0.27 6.12
CA TRP A 156 2.63 -0.79 7.36
C TRP A 156 1.74 -2.03 7.16
N LEU A 157 1.04 -2.11 6.02
CA LEU A 157 0.22 -3.27 5.70
C LEU A 157 1.09 -4.50 5.41
N LYS A 158 2.24 -4.32 4.75
CA LYS A 158 3.18 -5.44 4.49
C LYS A 158 3.74 -6.00 5.80
N GLU A 159 4.13 -5.13 6.73
CA GLU A 159 4.57 -5.54 8.10
C GLU A 159 3.47 -6.33 8.82
N PHE A 160 2.21 -5.90 8.69
CA PHE A 160 1.08 -6.63 9.25
C PHE A 160 0.87 -8.00 8.59
N LEU A 161 0.97 -8.07 7.25
CA LEU A 161 0.76 -9.31 6.48
C LEU A 161 1.87 -10.35 6.67
N ASP A 162 3.07 -9.92 7.05
CA ASP A 162 4.23 -10.80 7.27
C ASP A 162 4.35 -11.25 8.73
N ASN A 163 3.43 -10.89 9.59
CA ASN A 163 3.47 -11.30 10.99
C ASN A 163 2.81 -12.67 11.16
N ASP A 164 3.63 -13.69 11.29
CA ASP A 164 3.21 -15.09 11.43
C ASP A 164 2.52 -15.41 12.79
N GLU A 165 2.59 -14.49 13.77
CA GLU A 165 1.89 -14.65 15.06
C GLU A 165 0.39 -14.30 14.96
N LEU A 166 -0.04 -13.68 13.88
CA LEU A 166 -1.42 -13.24 13.70
C LEU A 166 -2.23 -14.26 12.90
N ASP A 167 -3.52 -14.35 13.22
CA ASP A 167 -4.48 -15.19 12.49
C ASP A 167 -4.87 -14.56 11.14
N ILE A 168 -3.95 -14.69 10.16
CA ILE A 168 -4.06 -14.11 8.82
C ILE A 168 -4.01 -15.21 7.76
N TYR A 169 -5.02 -15.24 6.90
CA TYR A 169 -4.96 -15.94 5.63
C TYR A 169 -4.62 -14.94 4.52
N LEU A 170 -3.42 -15.08 3.94
CA LEU A 170 -2.93 -14.26 2.85
C LEU A 170 -2.87 -15.04 1.55
N GLN A 171 -3.68 -14.67 0.57
CA GLN A 171 -3.60 -15.22 -0.77
C GLN A 171 -2.99 -14.20 -1.74
N ARG A 172 -1.90 -14.59 -2.43
CA ARG A 172 -1.22 -13.74 -3.40
C ARG A 172 -1.72 -14.01 -4.81
N TYR A 173 -1.89 -12.94 -5.60
CA TYR A 173 -2.40 -12.99 -6.96
C TYR A 173 -1.44 -12.33 -7.95
N THR A 174 -1.22 -12.99 -9.08
CA THR A 174 -0.63 -12.44 -10.30
C THR A 174 -1.73 -12.16 -11.32
N ILE A 175 -1.44 -11.42 -12.40
CA ILE A 175 -2.42 -11.23 -13.48
C ILE A 175 -2.79 -12.57 -14.15
N PHE A 176 -1.87 -13.54 -14.18
CA PHE A 176 -2.05 -14.85 -14.79
C PHE A 176 -3.01 -15.77 -14.03
N ASP A 177 -3.38 -15.42 -12.80
CA ASP A 177 -4.37 -16.16 -12.00
C ASP A 177 -5.81 -15.92 -12.46
N ASN A 178 -6.02 -14.98 -13.40
CA ASN A 178 -7.32 -14.70 -13.99
C ASN A 178 -7.43 -15.29 -15.41
N PRO A 179 -7.98 -16.50 -15.57
CA PRO A 179 -8.11 -17.16 -16.88
C PRO A 179 -9.18 -16.55 -17.79
N PHE A 180 -9.90 -15.53 -17.30
CA PHE A 180 -10.99 -14.88 -18.04
C PHE A 180 -10.55 -13.63 -18.77
N LEU A 181 -9.30 -13.20 -18.62
CA LEU A 181 -8.74 -12.08 -19.37
C LEU A 181 -8.38 -12.49 -20.80
N PRO A 182 -8.62 -11.63 -21.80
CA PRO A 182 -8.08 -11.85 -23.14
C PRO A 182 -6.55 -11.94 -23.11
N GLN A 183 -5.99 -12.94 -23.76
CA GLN A 183 -4.54 -13.16 -23.79
C GLN A 183 -3.80 -11.96 -24.38
N GLU A 184 -4.32 -11.37 -25.45
CA GLU A 184 -3.76 -10.17 -26.08
C GLU A 184 -3.64 -9.01 -25.12
N PHE A 185 -4.67 -8.78 -24.27
CA PHE A 185 -4.62 -7.74 -23.23
C PHE A 185 -3.50 -7.99 -22.22
N VAL A 186 -3.34 -9.24 -21.75
CA VAL A 186 -2.29 -9.60 -20.80
C VAL A 186 -0.90 -9.40 -21.41
N GLU A 187 -0.70 -9.87 -22.65
CA GLU A 187 0.57 -9.71 -23.37
C GLU A 187 0.91 -8.24 -23.61
N GLN A 188 -0.06 -7.44 -24.02
CA GLN A 188 0.14 -6.00 -24.21
C GLN A 188 0.54 -5.31 -22.90
N LEU A 189 -0.19 -5.57 -21.81
CA LEU A 189 0.08 -4.96 -20.51
C LEU A 189 1.45 -5.38 -19.97
N CYS A 190 1.87 -6.64 -20.20
CA CYS A 190 3.20 -7.11 -19.84
C CYS A 190 4.29 -6.35 -20.60
N LYS A 191 4.12 -6.10 -21.90
CA LYS A 191 5.06 -5.32 -22.72
C LYS A 191 5.14 -3.85 -22.28
N GLU A 192 3.99 -3.24 -21.99
CA GLU A 192 3.92 -1.83 -21.54
C GLU A 192 4.65 -1.60 -20.21
N TYR A 193 4.64 -2.60 -19.32
CA TYR A 193 5.27 -2.49 -18.00
C TYR A 193 6.66 -3.14 -17.90
N GLU A 194 7.13 -3.81 -18.95
CA GLU A 194 8.42 -4.49 -18.97
C GLU A 194 9.56 -3.57 -18.50
N GLY A 195 10.41 -4.08 -17.60
CA GLY A 195 11.55 -3.34 -17.05
C GLY A 195 11.17 -2.21 -16.07
N THR A 196 9.91 -2.08 -15.69
CA THR A 196 9.45 -1.09 -14.71
C THR A 196 9.02 -1.74 -13.39
N ILE A 197 8.96 -0.95 -12.32
CA ILE A 197 8.39 -1.36 -11.03
C ILE A 197 6.91 -1.79 -11.15
N TYR A 198 6.21 -1.25 -12.14
CA TYR A 198 4.81 -1.58 -12.39
C TYR A 198 4.63 -3.02 -12.85
N TYR A 199 5.60 -3.59 -13.57
CA TYR A 199 5.59 -5.02 -13.90
C TYR A 199 5.59 -5.86 -12.64
N ASP A 200 6.51 -5.60 -11.71
CA ASP A 200 6.61 -6.33 -10.45
C ASP A 200 5.34 -6.19 -9.59
N ARG A 201 4.82 -4.97 -9.44
CA ARG A 201 3.66 -4.70 -8.57
C ARG A 201 2.33 -5.08 -9.21
N LEU A 202 2.11 -4.70 -10.47
CA LEU A 202 0.79 -4.76 -11.11
C LEU A 202 0.60 -6.02 -11.98
N ILE A 203 1.68 -6.68 -12.41
CA ILE A 203 1.63 -7.96 -13.13
C ILE A 203 1.91 -9.13 -12.20
N LEU A 204 3.04 -9.08 -11.47
CA LEU A 204 3.48 -10.18 -10.60
C LEU A 204 2.90 -10.11 -9.18
N GLY A 205 2.34 -8.96 -8.78
CA GLY A 205 1.75 -8.79 -7.45
C GLY A 205 2.77 -8.76 -6.31
N LEU A 206 3.98 -8.28 -6.56
CA LEU A 206 5.08 -8.25 -5.61
C LEU A 206 5.16 -6.94 -4.84
N TRP A 207 5.38 -7.02 -3.54
CA TRP A 207 5.75 -5.88 -2.71
C TRP A 207 7.20 -5.52 -2.97
N LYS A 208 7.44 -4.54 -3.83
CA LYS A 208 8.78 -4.20 -4.28
C LYS A 208 9.02 -2.70 -4.21
N ARG A 209 10.25 -2.32 -3.86
CA ARG A 209 10.67 -0.92 -3.93
C ARG A 209 10.76 -0.51 -5.39
N ALA A 210 10.28 0.70 -5.72
CA ALA A 210 10.61 1.27 -7.01
C ALA A 210 12.15 1.38 -7.11
N GLU A 211 12.75 0.59 -7.95
CA GLU A 211 14.14 0.74 -8.33
C GLU A 211 14.25 1.89 -9.33
N GLY A 212 13.94 3.06 -8.87
CA GLY A 212 14.13 4.31 -9.55
C GLY A 212 15.07 5.15 -8.71
N ALA A 213 16.25 4.63 -8.45
CA ALA A 213 17.33 5.54 -8.17
C ALA A 213 17.51 6.36 -9.45
N ILE A 214 17.22 7.68 -9.41
CA ILE A 214 17.55 8.65 -10.46
C ILE A 214 19.01 8.44 -10.90
N TYR A 215 19.82 7.83 -10.04
CA TYR A 215 21.19 7.44 -10.23
C TYR A 215 21.38 5.93 -10.05
N LYS A 216 20.84 5.12 -10.98
CA LYS A 216 20.94 3.65 -10.93
C LYS A 216 22.38 3.16 -10.78
N ARG A 217 23.32 3.76 -11.51
CA ARG A 217 24.75 3.43 -11.42
C ARG A 217 25.34 3.64 -10.03
N PHE A 218 24.85 4.69 -9.31
CA PHE A 218 25.25 4.96 -7.94
C PHE A 218 24.63 3.94 -6.96
N ALA A 219 23.35 3.61 -7.15
CA ALA A 219 22.65 2.66 -6.30
C ALA A 219 23.19 1.22 -6.44
N ASP A 220 23.61 0.83 -7.65
CA ASP A 220 24.14 -0.50 -7.93
C ASP A 220 25.57 -0.69 -7.36
N ASN A 221 26.34 0.38 -7.28
CA ASN A 221 27.71 0.33 -6.73
C ASN A 221 28.11 1.69 -6.11
N PRO A 222 27.63 2.00 -4.91
CA PRO A 222 27.91 3.27 -4.24
C PRO A 222 29.40 3.49 -3.94
N GLU A 223 30.15 2.42 -3.69
CA GLU A 223 31.60 2.52 -3.39
C GLU A 223 32.40 3.05 -4.59
N LYS A 224 32.00 2.77 -5.82
CA LYS A 224 32.65 3.32 -7.03
C LYS A 224 32.56 4.86 -7.11
N PHE A 225 31.59 5.45 -6.44
CA PHE A 225 31.36 6.89 -6.43
C PHE A 225 31.84 7.56 -5.13
N ARG A 226 32.41 6.76 -4.24
CA ARG A 226 33.04 7.28 -3.04
C ARG A 226 34.30 8.05 -3.42
N CYS A 227 34.46 9.22 -2.90
CA CYS A 227 35.69 9.99 -2.98
C CYS A 227 36.21 10.27 -1.56
N GLU A 228 37.51 10.46 -1.44
CA GLU A 228 38.16 10.83 -0.19
C GLU A 228 38.72 12.25 -0.33
N VAL A 229 38.43 13.07 0.68
CA VAL A 229 39.06 14.38 0.80
C VAL A 229 40.30 14.23 1.68
N LEU A 230 41.46 14.43 1.09
CA LEU A 230 42.75 14.20 1.76
C LEU A 230 43.30 15.47 2.33
N GLU A 231 43.91 15.38 3.51
CA GLU A 231 44.76 16.42 4.11
C GLU A 231 46.26 16.24 3.76
N GLY A 232 46.60 15.22 2.94
CA GLY A 232 47.96 14.82 2.59
C GLY A 232 48.07 14.16 1.22
N PRO A 233 49.26 13.61 0.84
CA PRO A 233 49.43 12.89 -0.44
C PRO A 233 48.58 11.64 -0.53
N ALA A 234 48.09 11.37 -1.75
CA ALA A 234 47.15 10.31 -2.05
C ALA A 234 47.82 8.92 -2.04
N ASP A 235 47.28 7.99 -1.23
CA ASP A 235 47.85 6.64 -1.11
C ASP A 235 47.04 5.54 -1.85
N ASN A 236 45.81 5.85 -2.36
CA ASN A 236 45.00 4.84 -3.03
C ASN A 236 44.57 5.30 -4.43
N PRO A 237 45.06 4.65 -5.53
CA PRO A 237 44.73 5.02 -6.91
C PRO A 237 43.34 4.54 -7.36
N GLU A 238 42.58 3.74 -6.57
CA GLU A 238 41.29 3.19 -6.96
C GLU A 238 40.12 4.18 -6.72
N HIS A 239 40.29 5.15 -5.83
CA HIS A 239 39.28 6.17 -5.53
C HIS A 239 39.68 7.54 -6.09
N LYS A 240 38.71 8.30 -6.61
CA LYS A 240 38.96 9.68 -7.00
C LYS A 240 39.20 10.50 -5.74
N GLN A 241 40.36 11.13 -5.67
CA GLN A 241 40.85 11.84 -4.50
C GLN A 241 40.85 13.34 -4.78
N PHE A 242 40.40 14.11 -3.80
CA PHE A 242 40.37 15.56 -3.84
C PHE A 242 41.11 16.09 -2.62
N ARG A 243 41.83 17.21 -2.79
CA ARG A 243 42.35 17.96 -1.67
C ARG A 243 41.28 18.94 -1.18
N LYS A 244 41.33 19.30 0.08
CA LYS A 244 40.43 20.30 0.64
C LYS A 244 40.49 21.62 -0.12
N ASP A 245 41.68 22.00 -0.57
CA ASP A 245 41.93 23.21 -1.33
C ASP A 245 41.41 23.16 -2.80
N ASP A 246 41.08 21.97 -3.32
CA ASP A 246 40.51 21.83 -4.64
C ASP A 246 39.02 22.21 -4.65
N ILE A 247 38.41 22.36 -3.46
CA ILE A 247 37.01 22.76 -3.30
C ILE A 247 36.95 24.28 -3.19
N VAL A 248 36.58 24.94 -4.27
CA VAL A 248 36.58 26.41 -4.36
C VAL A 248 35.23 27.02 -3.93
N SER A 249 34.16 26.27 -3.94
CA SER A 249 32.86 26.73 -3.45
C SER A 249 32.05 25.61 -2.82
N ILE A 250 31.22 25.98 -1.85
CA ILE A 250 30.26 25.05 -1.19
C ILE A 250 28.86 25.63 -1.31
N GLU A 251 27.96 24.80 -1.82
CA GLU A 251 26.52 25.12 -1.84
C GLU A 251 25.78 24.25 -0.85
N ILE A 252 24.87 24.86 -0.09
CA ILE A 252 24.02 24.13 0.87
C ILE A 252 22.57 24.22 0.41
N GLY A 253 21.98 23.06 0.10
CA GLY A 253 20.56 22.92 -0.16
C GLY A 253 19.82 22.56 1.12
N LEU A 254 18.71 23.24 1.37
CA LEU A 254 17.81 22.99 2.49
C LEU A 254 16.44 22.64 1.93
N ASP A 255 15.88 21.50 2.38
CA ASP A 255 14.49 21.11 2.11
C ASP A 255 13.75 21.04 3.44
N PHE A 256 12.77 21.92 3.60
CA PHE A 256 11.97 22.00 4.82
C PHE A 256 10.80 21.05 4.72
N GLY A 257 10.84 19.95 5.44
CA GLY A 257 9.71 19.06 5.59
C GLY A 257 8.59 19.69 6.44
N GLY A 258 7.33 19.28 6.16
CA GLY A 258 6.19 19.62 7.01
C GLY A 258 6.16 18.81 8.30
N ASN A 259 5.11 18.97 9.10
CA ASN A 259 4.94 18.36 10.44
C ASN A 259 5.14 16.83 10.52
N GLN A 260 5.15 16.12 9.39
CA GLN A 260 5.33 14.65 9.33
C GLN A 260 6.55 14.22 8.50
N SER A 261 7.30 15.16 7.91
CA SER A 261 8.51 14.89 7.13
C SER A 261 9.71 15.59 7.73
N GLY A 262 10.87 14.93 7.70
CA GLY A 262 12.10 15.53 8.22
C GLY A 262 12.65 16.63 7.30
N HIS A 263 13.39 17.58 7.88
CA HIS A 263 14.19 18.52 7.13
C HIS A 263 15.41 17.80 6.54
N SER A 264 15.81 18.16 5.32
CA SER A 264 16.98 17.59 4.68
C SER A 264 18.00 18.69 4.40
N PHE A 265 19.25 18.42 4.75
CA PHE A 265 20.40 19.28 4.51
C PHE A 265 21.36 18.55 3.59
N VAL A 266 21.77 19.19 2.51
CA VAL A 266 22.76 18.65 1.57
C VAL A 266 23.81 19.72 1.29
N ALA A 267 25.08 19.41 1.57
CA ALA A 267 26.18 20.23 1.20
C ALA A 267 26.95 19.62 0.02
N ARG A 268 27.26 20.43 -0.98
CA ARG A 268 28.04 20.06 -2.17
C ARG A 268 29.22 20.99 -2.32
N GLY A 269 30.39 20.43 -2.59
CA GLY A 269 31.60 21.16 -2.97
C GLY A 269 31.81 21.13 -4.47
N TYR A 270 32.34 22.19 -5.05
CA TYR A 270 32.67 22.28 -6.46
C TYR A 270 34.16 22.54 -6.61
N THR A 271 34.77 21.88 -7.60
CA THR A 271 36.15 22.17 -8.03
C THR A 271 36.20 23.44 -8.90
N ASP A 272 37.39 23.99 -9.10
CA ASP A 272 37.61 25.26 -9.83
C ASP A 272 37.03 25.23 -11.26
N ASP A 273 37.12 24.08 -11.92
CA ASP A 273 36.58 23.90 -13.27
C ASP A 273 35.09 23.47 -13.30
N TYR A 274 34.41 23.33 -12.15
CA TYR A 274 33.05 22.85 -12.00
C TYR A 274 32.77 21.46 -12.62
N ARG A 275 33.82 20.70 -12.97
CA ARG A 275 33.68 19.35 -13.54
C ARG A 275 33.34 18.32 -12.50
N ASP A 276 33.75 18.52 -11.28
CA ASP A 276 33.51 17.61 -10.18
C ASP A 276 32.61 18.26 -9.12
N VAL A 277 31.59 17.53 -8.74
CA VAL A 277 30.67 17.88 -7.67
C VAL A 277 30.82 16.85 -6.57
N ILE A 278 31.29 17.30 -5.42
CA ILE A 278 31.60 16.43 -4.27
C ILE A 278 30.47 16.54 -3.24
N GLY A 279 29.83 15.45 -2.91
CA GLY A 279 28.88 15.40 -1.81
C GLY A 279 29.64 15.44 -0.47
N ILE A 280 29.54 16.57 0.24
CA ILE A 280 30.27 16.77 1.51
C ILE A 280 29.44 16.20 2.67
N MET A 281 28.15 16.50 2.71
CA MET A 281 27.27 16.11 3.80
C MET A 281 25.84 15.90 3.31
N SER A 282 25.17 14.90 3.89
CA SER A 282 23.71 14.75 3.81
C SER A 282 23.18 14.41 5.19
N LYS A 283 22.30 15.25 5.74
CA LYS A 283 21.67 15.03 7.04
C LYS A 283 20.16 15.19 6.92
N ARG A 284 19.40 14.28 7.53
CA ARG A 284 17.95 14.40 7.67
C ARG A 284 17.61 14.52 9.15
N VAL A 285 16.86 15.55 9.52
CA VAL A 285 16.44 15.82 10.90
C VAL A 285 14.93 15.71 10.98
N MET A 286 14.41 14.86 11.87
CA MET A 286 12.97 14.70 12.07
C MET A 286 12.44 15.79 13.00
N ALA A 287 11.19 16.22 12.81
CA ALA A 287 10.55 17.29 13.58
C ALA A 287 10.60 17.11 15.12
N LYS A 288 10.72 15.87 15.60
CA LYS A 288 10.86 15.56 17.03
C LYS A 288 12.25 15.81 17.61
N ASP A 289 13.24 15.97 16.76
CA ASP A 289 14.65 16.13 17.17
C ASP A 289 15.12 17.60 17.06
N GLN A 290 14.23 18.52 16.66
CA GLN A 290 14.56 19.92 16.36
C GLN A 290 15.03 20.73 17.58
N GLU A 291 14.70 20.32 18.81
CA GLU A 291 15.10 21.05 20.02
C GLU A 291 16.56 20.74 20.46
N LYS A 292 17.20 19.73 19.87
CA LYS A 292 18.53 19.27 20.33
C LYS A 292 19.70 19.62 19.41
N ASP A 293 19.45 20.02 18.18
CA ASP A 293 20.49 20.13 17.14
C ASP A 293 20.65 21.55 16.55
N ILE A 294 20.18 22.60 17.22
CA ILE A 294 20.27 24.00 16.79
C ILE A 294 21.33 24.81 17.60
N ASP A 295 22.10 24.15 18.45
CA ASP A 295 23.26 24.79 19.15
C ASP A 295 24.57 24.66 18.33
#